data_74d90122be3a77a0ae3bfa1f5366e5b6
#
_entry.id   74d90122be3a77a0ae3bfa1f5366e5b6
#
_cell.length_a   1.000
_cell.length_b   1.000
_cell.length_c   1.000
_cell.angle_alpha   90.00
_cell.angle_beta   90.00
_cell.angle_gamma   90.00
#
_symmetry.space_group_name_H-M   'P 1'
#
loop_
_entity.id
_entity.type
_entity.pdbx_description
1 polymer ?
#
loop_
_entity_poly.entity_id
_entity_poly.type
_entity_poly.pdbx_seq_one_letter_code
_entity_poly.pdbx_strand_id
1 'polypeptide(L)'
;MNLFIFGNPMSGSHSGQLQINQIVEACTKHSIHFKLFQTQRAGELPELLEKHLLERNDRTKVVIIGGDGTLNEALQYLKQHQLIVPLSYLPAGTGNDFSREMNLIHDAEQFILNLPAAPTVDLEFLSYHEKYSGKSGVALNSLGFGIDAAICELNQHQRQAVLESNGIKKASYLTPILKAFRERREFEAIITVDNNESFTVTDNLLVGAFNHSYFG
;
A
#
# COMPACT_ATOMS: atom_id res chain seq x y z
N MET A 1 25.72 7.33 2.76
CA MET A 1 24.29 7.02 2.86
C MET A 1 24.15 5.52 3.07
N ASN A 2 23.33 5.11 4.02
CA ASN A 2 22.98 3.70 4.20
C ASN A 2 21.51 3.53 3.88
N LEU A 3 21.12 2.36 3.38
CA LEU A 3 19.71 2.05 3.07
C LEU A 3 19.22 0.86 3.89
N PHE A 4 18.01 0.99 4.43
CA PHE A 4 17.20 -0.14 4.87
C PHE A 4 16.10 -0.33 3.84
N ILE A 5 16.15 -1.43 3.12
CA ILE A 5 15.26 -1.74 2.02
C ILE A 5 14.30 -2.83 2.49
N PHE A 6 13.01 -2.50 2.53
CA PHE A 6 11.94 -3.43 2.84
C PHE A 6 11.18 -3.72 1.55
N GLY A 7 11.28 -4.94 1.06
CA GLY A 7 10.74 -5.31 -0.24
C GLY A 7 9.69 -6.41 -0.17
N ASN A 8 8.62 -6.26 -0.97
CA ASN A 8 7.64 -7.31 -1.19
C ASN A 8 7.87 -7.94 -2.58
N PRO A 9 8.55 -9.11 -2.65
CA PRO A 9 8.87 -9.76 -3.92
C PRO A 9 7.63 -10.20 -4.70
N MET A 10 6.51 -10.43 -4.01
CA MET A 10 5.26 -10.93 -4.63
C MET A 10 4.37 -9.81 -5.19
N SER A 11 4.72 -8.54 -4.97
CA SER A 11 3.93 -7.43 -5.50
C SER A 11 3.92 -7.39 -7.04
N GLY A 12 2.83 -6.89 -7.63
CA GLY A 12 2.70 -6.70 -9.06
C GLY A 12 2.96 -7.96 -9.89
N SER A 13 2.50 -9.13 -9.47
CA SER A 13 2.76 -10.40 -10.15
C SER A 13 4.25 -10.66 -10.39
N HIS A 14 5.06 -10.50 -9.36
CA HIS A 14 6.53 -10.65 -9.30
C HIS A 14 7.36 -9.46 -9.81
N SER A 15 6.77 -8.34 -10.22
CA SER A 15 7.54 -7.13 -10.50
C SER A 15 8.29 -6.61 -9.26
N GLY A 16 7.81 -6.93 -8.05
CA GLY A 16 8.51 -6.66 -6.80
C GLY A 16 9.89 -7.31 -6.73
N GLN A 17 10.01 -8.59 -7.10
CA GLN A 17 11.30 -9.29 -7.12
C GLN A 17 12.25 -8.67 -8.15
N LEU A 18 11.73 -8.28 -9.32
CA LEU A 18 12.53 -7.63 -10.35
C LEU A 18 13.08 -6.29 -9.84
N GLN A 19 12.24 -5.44 -9.25
CA GLN A 19 12.66 -4.16 -8.68
C GLN A 19 13.66 -4.32 -7.54
N ILE A 20 13.49 -5.35 -6.69
CA ILE A 20 14.45 -5.66 -5.62
C ILE A 20 15.82 -6.03 -6.22
N ASN A 21 15.86 -6.85 -7.26
CA ASN A 21 17.11 -7.22 -7.92
C ASN A 21 17.78 -5.99 -8.54
N GLN A 22 17.03 -5.15 -9.22
CA GLN A 22 17.55 -3.93 -9.86
C GLN A 22 18.10 -2.91 -8.84
N ILE A 23 17.42 -2.71 -7.69
CA ILE A 23 17.94 -1.79 -6.68
C ILE A 23 19.20 -2.33 -6.00
N VAL A 24 19.30 -3.66 -5.78
CA VAL A 24 20.50 -4.30 -5.25
C VAL A 24 21.68 -4.13 -6.21
N GLU A 25 21.44 -4.32 -7.51
CA GLU A 25 22.46 -4.09 -8.54
C GLU A 25 22.89 -2.63 -8.57
N ALA A 26 21.94 -1.68 -8.55
CA ALA A 26 22.24 -0.25 -8.51
C ALA A 26 23.03 0.14 -7.25
N CYS A 27 22.64 -0.34 -6.08
CA CYS A 27 23.38 -0.10 -4.84
C CYS A 27 24.83 -0.63 -4.92
N THR A 28 25.03 -1.83 -5.47
CA THR A 28 26.33 -2.45 -5.63
C THR A 28 27.19 -1.63 -6.61
N LYS A 29 26.64 -1.26 -7.76
CA LYS A 29 27.30 -0.46 -8.80
C LYS A 29 27.78 0.89 -8.25
N HIS A 30 26.99 1.53 -7.40
CA HIS A 30 27.29 2.85 -6.85
C HIS A 30 27.91 2.81 -5.44
N SER A 31 28.35 1.62 -4.98
CA SER A 31 28.99 1.42 -3.66
C SER A 31 28.15 1.96 -2.49
N ILE A 32 26.85 1.76 -2.53
CA ILE A 32 25.90 2.17 -1.48
C ILE A 32 25.69 1.00 -0.52
N HIS A 33 25.93 1.24 0.75
CA HIS A 33 25.66 0.23 1.80
C HIS A 33 24.17 0.09 2.04
N PHE A 34 23.68 -1.14 2.09
CA PHE A 34 22.28 -1.44 2.37
C PHE A 34 22.09 -2.70 3.20
N LYS A 35 20.97 -2.78 3.90
CA LYS A 35 20.39 -4.00 4.44
C LYS A 35 19.07 -4.25 3.70
N LEU A 36 18.86 -5.47 3.24
CA LEU A 36 17.64 -5.88 2.52
C LEU A 36 16.83 -6.84 3.39
N PHE A 37 15.57 -6.50 3.57
CA PHE A 37 14.55 -7.28 4.27
C PHE A 37 13.41 -7.58 3.29
N GLN A 38 13.12 -8.84 3.08
CA GLN A 38 12.10 -9.28 2.12
C GLN A 38 10.97 -10.00 2.84
N THR A 39 9.73 -9.66 2.50
CA THR A 39 8.57 -10.39 3.00
C THR A 39 8.49 -11.77 2.36
N GLN A 40 8.16 -12.78 3.16
CA GLN A 40 7.91 -14.15 2.73
C GLN A 40 6.41 -14.44 2.56
N ARG A 41 5.56 -13.64 3.18
CA ARG A 41 4.10 -13.77 3.16
C ARG A 41 3.42 -12.40 3.18
N ALA A 42 2.15 -12.37 2.79
CA ALA A 42 1.34 -11.16 2.92
C ALA A 42 1.19 -10.75 4.40
N GLY A 43 1.21 -9.44 4.65
CA GLY A 43 1.07 -8.87 6.00
C GLY A 43 2.30 -9.04 6.90
N GLU A 44 3.46 -9.42 6.39
CA GLU A 44 4.68 -9.58 7.18
C GLU A 44 5.50 -8.29 7.31
N LEU A 45 5.27 -7.30 6.46
CA LEU A 45 6.04 -6.07 6.49
C LEU A 45 6.06 -5.37 7.87
N PRO A 46 4.94 -5.29 8.61
CA PRO A 46 4.95 -4.73 9.96
C PRO A 46 5.92 -5.44 10.92
N GLU A 47 6.01 -6.78 10.85
CA GLU A 47 6.92 -7.57 11.69
C GLU A 47 8.40 -7.27 11.35
N LEU A 48 8.71 -7.11 10.05
CA LEU A 48 10.06 -6.73 9.61
C LEU A 48 10.41 -5.30 10.04
N LEU A 49 9.45 -4.38 9.96
CA LEU A 49 9.64 -3.01 10.44
C LEU A 49 9.86 -2.99 11.95
N GLU A 50 9.06 -3.71 12.73
CA GLU A 50 9.20 -3.81 14.18
C GLU A 50 10.60 -4.30 14.57
N LYS A 51 11.08 -5.33 13.89
CA LYS A 51 12.36 -5.96 14.19
C LYS A 51 13.56 -5.09 13.82
N HIS A 52 13.50 -4.36 12.70
CA HIS A 52 14.69 -3.77 12.10
C HIS A 52 14.67 -2.25 12.01
N LEU A 53 13.49 -1.60 12.01
CA LEU A 53 13.39 -0.17 11.74
C LEU A 53 14.15 0.67 12.79
N LEU A 54 14.15 0.26 14.04
CA LEU A 54 14.83 0.97 15.14
C LEU A 54 16.36 0.77 15.14
N GLU A 55 16.89 -0.17 14.36
CA GLU A 55 18.35 -0.32 14.18
C GLU A 55 18.97 0.78 13.29
N ARG A 56 18.12 1.58 12.62
CA ARG A 56 18.58 2.67 11.74
C ARG A 56 19.23 3.79 12.54
N ASN A 57 20.14 4.50 11.91
CA ASN A 57 20.70 5.75 12.39
C ASN A 57 20.29 6.94 11.48
N ASP A 58 20.66 8.15 11.85
CA ASP A 58 20.28 9.39 11.13
C ASP A 58 20.78 9.44 9.67
N ARG A 59 21.77 8.60 9.30
CA ARG A 59 22.30 8.51 7.93
C ARG A 59 21.61 7.41 7.12
N THR A 60 20.64 6.68 7.72
CA THR A 60 19.95 5.57 7.10
C THR A 60 18.62 6.04 6.52
N LYS A 61 18.47 5.92 5.20
CA LYS A 61 17.18 6.11 4.53
C LYS A 61 16.42 4.79 4.46
N VAL A 62 15.11 4.86 4.64
CA VAL A 62 14.20 3.70 4.59
C VAL A 62 13.53 3.67 3.24
N VAL A 63 13.66 2.56 2.54
CA VAL A 63 13.07 2.34 1.21
C VAL A 63 12.04 1.22 1.30
N ILE A 64 10.85 1.49 0.82
CA ILE A 64 9.79 0.49 0.65
C ILE A 64 9.68 0.14 -0.84
N ILE A 65 9.74 -1.16 -1.16
CA ILE A 65 9.55 -1.67 -2.53
C ILE A 65 8.31 -2.55 -2.55
N GLY A 66 7.32 -2.17 -3.32
CA GLY A 66 6.07 -2.91 -3.40
C GLY A 66 4.97 -2.15 -4.15
N GLY A 67 3.73 -2.60 -4.01
CA GLY A 67 2.55 -1.87 -4.49
C GLY A 67 2.00 -0.93 -3.41
N ASP A 68 0.89 -0.25 -3.74
CA ASP A 68 0.18 0.67 -2.83
C ASP A 68 -0.19 -0.01 -1.50
N GLY A 69 -0.58 -1.28 -1.53
CA GLY A 69 -0.87 -2.06 -0.32
C GLY A 69 0.36 -2.23 0.59
N THR A 70 1.54 -2.48 0.01
CA THR A 70 2.79 -2.59 0.79
C THR A 70 3.16 -1.25 1.43
N LEU A 71 3.02 -0.15 0.69
CA LEU A 71 3.24 1.18 1.25
C LEU A 71 2.23 1.50 2.36
N ASN A 72 0.95 1.14 2.16
CA ASN A 72 -0.09 1.34 3.17
C ASN A 72 0.16 0.51 4.45
N GLU A 73 0.66 -0.73 4.34
CA GLU A 73 1.09 -1.52 5.51
C GLU A 73 2.20 -0.81 6.30
N ALA A 74 3.18 -0.21 5.61
CA ALA A 74 4.24 0.57 6.28
C ALA A 74 3.68 1.80 7.02
N LEU A 75 2.80 2.56 6.37
CA LEU A 75 2.17 3.73 6.98
C LEU A 75 1.28 3.36 8.17
N GLN A 76 0.52 2.27 8.05
CA GLN A 76 -0.29 1.73 9.14
C GLN A 76 0.57 1.39 10.36
N TYR A 77 1.71 0.71 10.14
CA TYR A 77 2.67 0.40 11.20
C TYR A 77 3.21 1.67 11.87
N LEU A 78 3.70 2.64 11.08
CA LEU A 78 4.23 3.90 11.61
C LEU A 78 3.17 4.66 12.42
N LYS A 79 1.94 4.72 11.95
CA LYS A 79 0.82 5.38 12.65
C LYS A 79 0.49 4.69 13.97
N GLN A 80 0.39 3.36 13.98
CA GLN A 80 0.09 2.58 15.19
C GLN A 80 1.15 2.75 16.28
N HIS A 81 2.42 2.86 15.87
CA HIS A 81 3.54 3.02 16.80
C HIS A 81 3.93 4.49 17.02
N GLN A 82 3.18 5.45 16.49
CA GLN A 82 3.43 6.89 16.60
C GLN A 82 4.86 7.29 16.16
N LEU A 83 5.37 6.61 15.14
CA LEU A 83 6.70 6.84 14.59
C LEU A 83 6.66 7.83 13.43
N ILE A 84 7.55 8.81 13.45
CA ILE A 84 7.80 9.75 12.35
C ILE A 84 9.09 9.32 11.67
N VAL A 85 8.97 8.64 10.54
CA VAL A 85 10.10 8.12 9.76
C VAL A 85 9.89 8.48 8.30
N PRO A 86 10.79 9.28 7.69
CA PRO A 86 10.74 9.51 6.26
C PRO A 86 10.91 8.19 5.49
N LEU A 87 9.95 7.89 4.63
CA LEU A 87 9.99 6.74 3.74
C LEU A 87 10.30 7.19 2.32
N SER A 88 11.10 6.40 1.63
CA SER A 88 11.27 6.49 0.18
C SER A 88 10.55 5.30 -0.44
N TYR A 89 9.81 5.51 -1.53
CA TYR A 89 8.99 4.48 -2.12
C TYR A 89 9.39 4.21 -3.57
N LEU A 90 9.74 2.95 -3.86
CA LEU A 90 9.99 2.46 -5.22
C LEU A 90 8.81 1.55 -5.62
N PRO A 91 7.96 2.01 -6.53
CA PRO A 91 6.72 1.31 -6.86
C PRO A 91 7.00 0.02 -7.66
N ALA A 92 6.33 -1.06 -7.27
CA ALA A 92 6.44 -2.37 -7.89
C ALA A 92 5.08 -3.12 -7.89
N GLY A 93 3.97 -2.40 -7.72
CA GLY A 93 2.62 -2.94 -7.79
C GLY A 93 2.05 -2.96 -9.22
N THR A 94 0.80 -3.38 -9.35
CA THR A 94 0.07 -3.37 -10.62
C THR A 94 -0.55 -2.00 -10.92
N GLY A 95 -1.20 -1.37 -9.93
CA GLY A 95 -1.85 -0.06 -10.06
C GLY A 95 -0.85 1.08 -9.89
N ASN A 96 -0.20 1.11 -8.74
CA ASN A 96 0.73 2.16 -8.33
C ASN A 96 0.10 3.57 -8.40
N ASP A 97 -1.15 3.68 -7.94
CA ASP A 97 -1.92 4.92 -8.03
C ASP A 97 -1.26 6.06 -7.27
N PHE A 98 -0.73 5.79 -6.07
CA PHE A 98 0.05 6.77 -5.32
C PHE A 98 1.27 7.26 -6.10
N SER A 99 2.01 6.36 -6.74
CA SER A 99 3.19 6.75 -7.49
C SER A 99 2.88 7.57 -8.74
N ARG A 100 1.72 7.35 -9.36
CA ARG A 100 1.21 8.15 -10.46
C ARG A 100 0.86 9.56 -10.00
N GLU A 101 0.12 9.69 -8.89
CA GLU A 101 -0.24 10.99 -8.31
C GLU A 101 0.99 11.81 -7.98
N MET A 102 1.98 11.19 -7.34
CA MET A 102 3.21 11.85 -6.90
C MET A 102 4.28 11.93 -7.99
N ASN A 103 4.02 11.41 -9.20
CA ASN A 103 4.97 11.36 -10.32
C ASN A 103 6.34 10.79 -9.90
N LEU A 104 6.33 9.63 -9.22
CA LEU A 104 7.55 9.04 -8.65
C LEU A 104 8.39 8.32 -9.71
N ILE A 105 9.69 8.18 -9.40
CA ILE A 105 10.64 7.43 -10.22
C ILE A 105 10.37 5.93 -10.08
N HIS A 106 10.29 5.22 -11.22
CA HIS A 106 10.08 3.77 -11.30
C HIS A 106 11.36 3.00 -11.62
N ASP A 107 12.37 3.65 -12.20
CA ASP A 107 13.65 3.04 -12.50
C ASP A 107 14.55 3.00 -11.26
N ALA A 108 15.04 1.83 -10.89
CA ALA A 108 15.78 1.61 -9.66
C ALA A 108 17.12 2.35 -9.63
N GLU A 109 17.82 2.47 -10.76
CA GLU A 109 19.09 3.20 -10.81
C GLU A 109 18.86 4.70 -10.68
N GLN A 110 17.91 5.25 -11.42
CA GLN A 110 17.52 6.66 -11.30
C GLN A 110 17.02 6.98 -9.89
N PHE A 111 16.26 6.08 -9.28
CA PHE A 111 15.82 6.23 -7.90
C PHE A 111 17.01 6.38 -6.94
N ILE A 112 18.00 5.49 -7.02
CA ILE A 112 19.20 5.53 -6.17
C ILE A 112 20.02 6.79 -6.39
N LEU A 113 20.18 7.23 -7.63
CA LEU A 113 20.96 8.44 -7.97
C LEU A 113 20.28 9.72 -7.46
N ASN A 114 18.96 9.78 -7.47
CA ASN A 114 18.21 10.96 -7.01
C ASN A 114 17.93 10.95 -5.50
N LEU A 115 17.98 9.79 -4.85
CA LEU A 115 17.62 9.62 -3.45
C LEU A 115 18.36 10.56 -2.48
N PRO A 116 19.69 10.89 -2.64
CA PRO A 116 20.36 11.81 -1.74
C PRO A 116 19.80 13.23 -1.73
N ALA A 117 19.33 13.70 -2.89
CA ALA A 117 18.80 15.05 -3.08
C ALA A 117 17.27 15.12 -3.01
N ALA A 118 16.58 13.98 -2.86
CA ALA A 118 15.14 13.93 -2.83
C ALA A 118 14.60 14.71 -1.61
N PRO A 119 13.64 15.64 -1.82
CA PRO A 119 13.02 16.35 -0.71
C PRO A 119 12.15 15.39 0.12
N THR A 120 12.03 15.69 1.41
CA THR A 120 11.01 15.08 2.25
C THR A 120 9.76 15.95 2.18
N VAL A 121 8.62 15.31 1.89
CA VAL A 121 7.32 15.96 1.86
C VAL A 121 6.42 15.32 2.90
N ASP A 122 5.58 16.13 3.53
CA ASP A 122 4.55 15.62 4.43
C ASP A 122 3.41 15.02 3.60
N LEU A 123 2.96 13.84 4.00
CA LEU A 123 1.84 13.15 3.35
C LEU A 123 0.59 13.24 4.23
N GLU A 124 -0.49 13.63 3.60
CA GLU A 124 -1.83 13.44 4.16
C GLU A 124 -2.35 12.05 3.82
N PHE A 125 -3.12 11.48 4.72
CA PHE A 125 -3.78 10.20 4.52
C PHE A 125 -5.14 10.17 5.23
N LEU A 126 -6.04 9.34 4.73
CA LEU A 126 -7.33 9.11 5.35
C LEU A 126 -7.12 8.28 6.62
N SER A 127 -7.74 8.68 7.72
CA SER A 127 -7.82 7.85 8.92
C SER A 127 -9.25 7.40 9.14
N TYR A 128 -9.44 6.16 9.59
CA TYR A 128 -10.76 5.64 9.90
C TYR A 128 -10.80 5.00 11.28
N HIS A 129 -12.00 5.05 11.85
CA HIS A 129 -12.35 4.32 13.05
C HIS A 129 -13.72 3.68 12.86
N GLU A 130 -13.75 2.35 12.88
CA GLU A 130 -14.98 1.60 12.75
C GLU A 130 -15.62 1.41 14.13
N LYS A 131 -16.78 2.01 14.30
CA LYS A 131 -17.44 2.17 15.61
C LYS A 131 -17.86 0.84 16.26
N TYR A 132 -18.24 -0.15 15.46
CA TYR A 132 -18.77 -1.42 15.99
C TYR A 132 -17.66 -2.41 16.34
N SER A 133 -16.65 -2.56 15.51
CA SER A 133 -15.52 -3.44 15.77
C SER A 133 -14.39 -2.78 16.57
N GLY A 134 -14.40 -1.45 16.67
CA GLY A 134 -13.32 -0.66 17.25
C GLY A 134 -12.04 -0.63 16.40
N LYS A 135 -12.07 -1.16 15.18
CA LYS A 135 -10.93 -1.15 14.28
C LYS A 135 -10.62 0.26 13.82
N SER A 136 -9.36 0.61 13.85
CA SER A 136 -8.85 1.88 13.34
C SER A 136 -7.71 1.63 12.37
N GLY A 137 -7.54 2.53 11.43
CA GLY A 137 -6.45 2.41 10.48
C GLY A 137 -6.27 3.66 9.64
N VAL A 138 -5.37 3.53 8.66
CA VAL A 138 -5.10 4.57 7.67
C VAL A 138 -5.25 4.00 6.26
N ALA A 139 -5.62 4.85 5.32
CA ALA A 139 -5.62 4.55 3.91
C ALA A 139 -4.92 5.68 3.15
N LEU A 140 -3.93 5.31 2.36
CA LEU A 140 -3.15 6.25 1.56
C LEU A 140 -3.96 6.76 0.37
N ASN A 141 -4.62 5.87 -0.34
CA ASN A 141 -5.29 6.16 -1.61
C ASN A 141 -6.78 6.47 -1.42
N SER A 142 -7.52 5.51 -0.90
CA SER A 142 -8.97 5.63 -0.77
C SER A 142 -9.54 4.72 0.32
N LEU A 143 -10.74 5.06 0.78
CA LEU A 143 -11.59 4.23 1.63
C LEU A 143 -12.90 4.00 0.91
N GLY A 144 -13.25 2.76 0.62
CA GLY A 144 -14.50 2.38 -0.01
C GLY A 144 -15.42 1.59 0.92
N PHE A 145 -16.73 1.83 0.78
CA PHE A 145 -17.79 1.14 1.51
C PHE A 145 -18.80 0.55 0.53
N GLY A 146 -19.45 -0.52 0.91
CA GLY A 146 -20.45 -1.18 0.08
C GLY A 146 -19.83 -2.11 -0.95
N ILE A 147 -20.25 -1.97 -2.22
CA ILE A 147 -19.84 -2.91 -3.28
C ILE A 147 -18.33 -2.91 -3.55
N ASP A 148 -17.66 -1.78 -3.41
CA ASP A 148 -16.21 -1.66 -3.57
C ASP A 148 -15.47 -2.49 -2.51
N ALA A 149 -15.84 -2.34 -1.25
CA ALA A 149 -15.29 -3.14 -0.16
C ALA A 149 -15.52 -4.64 -0.39
N ALA A 150 -16.72 -5.03 -0.85
CA ALA A 150 -17.04 -6.42 -1.15
C ALA A 150 -16.21 -6.97 -2.32
N ILE A 151 -15.96 -6.18 -3.36
CA ILE A 151 -15.08 -6.56 -4.48
C ILE A 151 -13.64 -6.74 -4.01
N CYS A 152 -13.13 -5.82 -3.19
CA CYS A 152 -11.79 -5.90 -2.62
C CYS A 152 -11.60 -7.17 -1.76
N GLU A 153 -12.56 -7.48 -0.89
CA GLU A 153 -12.55 -8.68 -0.06
C GLU A 153 -12.55 -9.96 -0.91
N LEU A 154 -13.44 -10.05 -1.89
CA LEU A 154 -13.52 -11.21 -2.79
C LEU A 154 -12.24 -11.39 -3.62
N ASN A 155 -11.61 -10.29 -4.06
CA ASN A 155 -10.35 -10.33 -4.76
C ASN A 155 -9.19 -10.83 -3.87
N GLN A 156 -9.16 -10.43 -2.60
CA GLN A 156 -8.17 -10.93 -1.64
C GLN A 156 -8.32 -12.45 -1.44
N HIS A 157 -9.53 -12.93 -1.22
CA HIS A 157 -9.79 -14.37 -1.08
C HIS A 157 -9.41 -15.17 -2.32
N GLN A 158 -9.68 -14.65 -3.52
CA GLN A 158 -9.28 -15.30 -4.77
C GLN A 158 -7.76 -15.34 -4.94
N ARG A 159 -7.05 -14.27 -4.62
CA ARG A 159 -5.58 -14.24 -4.67
C ARG A 159 -4.98 -15.26 -3.72
N GLN A 160 -5.49 -15.38 -2.50
CA GLN A 160 -5.06 -16.42 -1.56
C GLN A 160 -5.32 -17.82 -2.11
N ALA A 161 -6.50 -18.11 -2.61
CA ALA A 161 -6.84 -19.41 -3.19
C ALA A 161 -5.99 -19.78 -4.42
N VAL A 162 -5.59 -18.80 -5.24
CA VAL A 162 -4.67 -19.01 -6.37
C VAL A 162 -3.25 -19.32 -5.89
N LEU A 163 -2.77 -18.63 -4.87
CA LEU A 163 -1.46 -18.92 -4.26
C LEU A 163 -1.42 -20.30 -3.64
N GLU A 164 -2.46 -20.71 -2.92
CA GLU A 164 -2.59 -22.04 -2.32
C GLU A 164 -2.71 -23.16 -3.36
N SER A 165 -3.22 -22.88 -4.57
CA SER A 165 -3.37 -23.83 -5.67
C SER A 165 -2.16 -23.91 -6.60
N ASN A 166 -0.98 -23.43 -6.19
CA ASN A 166 0.24 -23.40 -7.00
C ASN A 166 0.07 -22.76 -8.39
N GLY A 167 -0.79 -21.75 -8.50
CA GLY A 167 -0.93 -20.95 -9.73
C GLY A 167 -1.72 -21.59 -10.86
N ILE A 168 -2.39 -22.73 -10.65
CA ILE A 168 -3.14 -23.47 -11.68
C ILE A 168 -4.44 -22.73 -12.09
N LYS A 169 -4.96 -21.84 -11.24
CA LYS A 169 -6.17 -21.08 -11.52
C LYS A 169 -5.83 -19.61 -11.78
N LYS A 170 -6.15 -19.11 -12.98
CA LYS A 170 -6.10 -17.66 -13.25
C LYS A 170 -7.21 -16.97 -12.46
N ALA A 171 -6.87 -15.99 -11.64
CA ALA A 171 -7.85 -15.13 -10.99
C ALA A 171 -8.62 -14.34 -12.06
N SER A 172 -9.94 -14.44 -12.06
CA SER A 172 -10.82 -13.66 -12.93
C SER A 172 -11.41 -12.51 -12.13
N TYR A 173 -11.16 -11.28 -12.53
CA TYR A 173 -11.75 -10.09 -11.90
C TYR A 173 -13.27 -9.99 -12.09
N LEU A 174 -13.80 -10.61 -13.14
CA LEU A 174 -15.24 -10.56 -13.44
C LEU A 174 -16.10 -11.33 -12.43
N THR A 175 -15.60 -12.45 -11.92
CA THR A 175 -16.37 -13.30 -10.98
C THR A 175 -16.65 -12.60 -9.66
N PRO A 176 -15.66 -11.96 -8.96
CA PRO A 176 -15.92 -11.17 -7.77
C PRO A 176 -16.89 -10.01 -8.01
N ILE A 177 -16.73 -9.30 -9.11
CA ILE A 177 -17.61 -8.17 -9.47
C ILE A 177 -19.05 -8.64 -9.63
N LEU A 178 -19.29 -9.69 -10.43
CA LEU A 178 -20.63 -10.24 -10.63
C LEU A 178 -21.25 -10.76 -9.33
N LYS A 179 -20.44 -11.39 -8.47
CA LYS A 179 -20.89 -11.87 -7.16
C LYS A 179 -21.26 -10.70 -6.26
N ALA A 180 -20.41 -9.69 -6.16
CA ALA A 180 -20.68 -8.49 -5.35
C ALA A 180 -21.97 -7.77 -5.82
N PHE A 181 -22.18 -7.66 -7.14
CA PHE A 181 -23.40 -7.09 -7.71
C PHE A 181 -24.64 -7.92 -7.41
N ARG A 182 -24.54 -9.23 -7.41
CA ARG A 182 -25.69 -10.12 -7.10
C ARG A 182 -26.04 -10.09 -5.62
N GLU A 183 -25.05 -9.98 -4.74
CA GLU A 183 -25.20 -9.98 -3.29
C GLU A 183 -25.30 -8.56 -2.70
N ARG A 184 -25.32 -7.53 -3.56
CA ARG A 184 -25.37 -6.13 -3.15
C ARG A 184 -26.54 -5.86 -2.20
N ARG A 185 -26.25 -5.07 -1.18
CA ARG A 185 -27.24 -4.49 -0.29
C ARG A 185 -27.12 -2.99 -0.35
N GLU A 186 -28.25 -2.33 -0.50
CA GLU A 186 -28.33 -0.88 -0.34
C GLU A 186 -28.17 -0.54 1.14
N PHE A 187 -27.52 0.56 1.41
CA PHE A 187 -27.31 1.03 2.78
C PHE A 187 -27.50 2.54 2.88
N GLU A 188 -27.80 2.98 4.09
CA GLU A 188 -27.87 4.39 4.43
C GLU A 188 -26.53 4.83 5.02
N ALA A 189 -26.06 6.01 4.64
CA ALA A 189 -24.87 6.63 5.21
C ALA A 189 -25.18 8.06 5.66
N ILE A 190 -24.66 8.42 6.82
CA ILE A 190 -24.62 9.80 7.30
C ILE A 190 -23.23 10.33 7.06
N ILE A 191 -23.12 11.34 6.24
CA ILE A 191 -21.84 11.99 5.88
C ILE A 191 -21.79 13.34 6.59
N THR A 192 -20.76 13.55 7.40
CA THR A 192 -20.50 14.82 8.06
C THR A 192 -19.20 15.41 7.52
N VAL A 193 -19.28 16.64 7.03
CA VAL A 193 -18.12 17.37 6.50
C VAL A 193 -17.72 18.44 7.51
N ASP A 194 -16.44 18.48 7.87
CA ASP A 194 -15.80 19.47 8.74
C ASP A 194 -16.52 19.67 10.09
N ASN A 195 -17.19 18.65 10.59
CA ASN A 195 -18.02 18.67 11.80
C ASN A 195 -19.18 19.70 11.78
N ASN A 196 -19.55 20.24 10.62
CA ASN A 196 -20.54 21.32 10.50
C ASN A 196 -21.81 20.88 9.77
N GLU A 197 -21.66 20.23 8.64
CA GLU A 197 -22.80 19.83 7.80
C GLU A 197 -22.91 18.32 7.77
N SER A 198 -24.08 17.81 8.11
CA SER A 198 -24.42 16.38 8.01
C SER A 198 -25.56 16.20 7.04
N PHE A 199 -25.42 15.25 6.15
CA PHE A 199 -26.49 14.86 5.25
C PHE A 199 -26.59 13.33 5.18
N THR A 200 -27.81 12.85 5.06
CA THR A 200 -28.12 11.44 4.93
C THR A 200 -28.29 11.11 3.46
N VAL A 201 -27.60 10.07 3.03
CA VAL A 201 -27.77 9.49 1.69
C VAL A 201 -28.31 8.08 1.84
N THR A 202 -29.37 7.76 1.09
CA THR A 202 -30.06 6.47 1.12
C THR A 202 -29.83 5.71 -0.17
N ASP A 203 -30.13 4.41 -0.15
CA ASP A 203 -30.09 3.55 -1.33
C ASP A 203 -28.68 3.51 -1.99
N ASN A 204 -27.64 3.65 -1.17
CA ASN A 204 -26.27 3.63 -1.65
C ASN A 204 -25.81 2.21 -1.95
N LEU A 205 -25.14 2.05 -3.08
CA LEU A 205 -24.37 0.85 -3.41
C LEU A 205 -22.88 1.02 -3.11
N LEU A 206 -22.41 2.26 -3.18
CA LEU A 206 -21.02 2.63 -3.00
C LEU A 206 -20.94 4.00 -2.32
N VAL A 207 -20.10 4.12 -1.31
CA VAL A 207 -19.61 5.40 -0.78
C VAL A 207 -18.10 5.32 -0.68
N GLY A 208 -17.40 6.34 -1.10
CA GLY A 208 -15.94 6.39 -1.07
C GLY A 208 -15.38 7.74 -0.68
N ALA A 209 -14.28 7.71 0.05
CA ALA A 209 -13.43 8.87 0.29
C ALA A 209 -12.08 8.64 -0.42
N PHE A 210 -11.61 9.65 -1.15
CA PHE A 210 -10.43 9.56 -2.00
C PHE A 210 -9.43 10.64 -1.60
N ASN A 211 -8.16 10.26 -1.48
CA ASN A 211 -7.08 11.15 -1.10
C ASN A 211 -6.38 11.78 -2.31
N HIS A 212 -6.60 11.24 -3.50
CA HIS A 212 -6.07 11.73 -4.76
C HIS A 212 -6.88 11.28 -5.97
N SER A 213 -6.47 11.74 -7.17
CA SER A 213 -7.29 11.68 -8.39
C SER A 213 -7.38 10.30 -9.05
N TYR A 214 -6.46 9.39 -8.72
CA TYR A 214 -6.43 8.06 -9.33
C TYR A 214 -7.18 7.05 -8.49
N PHE A 215 -8.07 6.30 -9.15
CA PHE A 215 -8.87 5.24 -8.55
C PHE A 215 -9.05 4.07 -9.53
N GLY A 216 -8.52 2.87 -9.16
CA GLY A 216 -8.69 1.58 -9.86
C GLY A 216 -7.62 1.24 -10.87
#